data_a164e8e5202c34327f83e74d7b89fe27
#
_entry.id   a164e8e5202c34327f83e74d7b89fe27
#
_cell.length_a   1.000
_cell.length_b   1.000
_cell.length_c   1.000
_cell.angle_alpha   90.00
_cell.angle_beta   90.00
_cell.angle_gamma   90.00
#
_symmetry.space_group_name_H-M   'P 1'
#
loop_
_entity.id
_entity.type
_entity.pdbx_description
1 polymer ?
#
loop_
_entity_poly.entity_id
_entity_poly.type
_entity_poly.pdbx_seq_one_letter_code
_entity_poly.pdbx_strand_id
1 'polypeptide(L)'
;MASIDISRVSKTYAGGNRAVHSIDITIEDGEFIVLVGPSGCGKSTLLRMVAGLEEITEGEVRIGGRVVNAVEPAERDIAMVFQNYALYPHMTVRQNLEYGLKNRNTPRAEIEQRVAEAARMLEIAPYLDRKPRALSGGQRQRVAMGRAIVRKPAAFLFDEPLSNLDAKLRVSMRGEIRRLQRRLGTTSIYVTHDQLEAMTLADRLVVLNGGRIEQVGSPLEVYHEPASTFVAGFIGSPAMNLMEGELHGNRLAVGSSVLSLGGYAPTSGPVTVGVRAEDLRPAHAGEEALTFRLDYVEELGAHRLVHGHVGDQPLTVTLPLAAVLQDEMRLAADLRRLHFFARETGSRLTAAGAAPVLRQQVMEPA
;
A
#
# COMPACT_ATOMS: atom_id res chain seq x y z
N MET A 1 -11.99 -11.93 17.69
CA MET A 1 -11.41 -11.06 16.67
C MET A 1 -12.61 -10.46 15.95
N ALA A 2 -12.49 -9.43 15.16
CA ALA A 2 -13.65 -8.74 14.65
C ALA A 2 -13.43 -8.25 13.21
N SER A 3 -14.45 -8.37 12.35
CA SER A 3 -14.52 -7.65 11.09
C SER A 3 -14.66 -6.14 11.33
N ILE A 4 -14.27 -5.35 10.34
CA ILE A 4 -14.44 -3.90 10.35
C ILE A 4 -15.17 -3.50 9.07
N ASP A 5 -16.34 -2.85 9.22
CA ASP A 5 -17.09 -2.33 8.10
C ASP A 5 -17.06 -0.81 8.13
N ILE A 6 -16.65 -0.22 7.03
CA ILE A 6 -16.59 1.22 6.78
C ILE A 6 -17.60 1.49 5.67
N SER A 7 -18.70 2.19 5.98
CA SER A 7 -19.82 2.39 5.04
C SER A 7 -20.03 3.86 4.78
N ARG A 8 -19.80 4.30 3.55
CA ARG A 8 -19.96 5.67 3.04
C ARG A 8 -19.31 6.73 3.95
N VAL A 9 -18.16 6.39 4.52
CA VAL A 9 -17.47 7.26 5.47
C VAL A 9 -16.85 8.44 4.76
N SER A 10 -17.16 9.63 5.25
CA SER A 10 -16.63 10.91 4.77
C SER A 10 -16.09 11.73 5.93
N LYS A 11 -15.07 12.54 5.62
CA LYS A 11 -14.55 13.56 6.52
C LYS A 11 -14.42 14.90 5.83
N THR A 12 -15.14 15.88 6.39
CA THR A 12 -15.01 17.29 6.02
C THR A 12 -14.54 18.07 7.23
N TYR A 13 -13.43 18.76 7.13
CA TYR A 13 -12.88 19.60 8.20
C TYR A 13 -13.55 20.98 8.23
N ALA A 14 -13.42 21.69 9.35
CA ALA A 14 -13.81 23.09 9.45
C ALA A 14 -13.09 23.88 8.33
N GLY A 15 -13.86 24.67 7.55
CA GLY A 15 -13.35 25.35 6.35
C GLY A 15 -13.64 24.65 5.03
N GLY A 16 -14.40 23.52 5.05
CA GLY A 16 -14.94 22.89 3.83
C GLY A 16 -13.99 21.90 3.14
N ASN A 17 -12.78 21.72 3.65
CA ASN A 17 -11.84 20.75 3.05
C ASN A 17 -12.31 19.32 3.33
N ARG A 18 -12.70 18.58 2.29
CA ARG A 18 -13.11 17.18 2.34
C ARG A 18 -11.90 16.27 2.12
N ALA A 19 -11.43 15.66 3.19
CA ALA A 19 -10.24 14.81 3.20
C ALA A 19 -10.53 13.33 2.87
N VAL A 20 -11.79 12.89 3.08
CA VAL A 20 -12.24 11.52 2.77
C VAL A 20 -13.62 11.62 2.13
N HIS A 21 -13.82 10.92 1.01
CA HIS A 21 -14.99 11.03 0.15
C HIS A 21 -15.74 9.69 0.06
N SER A 22 -16.75 9.48 0.89
CA SER A 22 -17.67 8.34 0.82
C SER A 22 -16.95 7.00 0.60
N ILE A 23 -16.09 6.62 1.53
CA ILE A 23 -15.32 5.37 1.45
C ILE A 23 -16.16 4.21 1.96
N ASP A 24 -16.16 3.12 1.17
CA ASP A 24 -16.76 1.84 1.50
C ASP A 24 -15.68 0.76 1.49
N ILE A 25 -15.45 0.08 2.63
CA ILE A 25 -14.51 -1.03 2.77
C ILE A 25 -15.04 -2.01 3.82
N THR A 26 -15.15 -3.28 3.47
CA THR A 26 -15.33 -4.38 4.43
C THR A 26 -13.98 -5.07 4.62
N ILE A 27 -13.57 -5.23 5.86
CA ILE A 27 -12.33 -5.90 6.29
C ILE A 27 -12.74 -7.15 7.06
N GLU A 28 -12.34 -8.30 6.56
CA GLU A 28 -12.70 -9.58 7.14
C GLU A 28 -11.97 -9.84 8.46
N ASP A 29 -12.53 -10.73 9.28
CA ASP A 29 -11.88 -11.14 10.53
C ASP A 29 -10.53 -11.79 10.25
N GLY A 30 -9.47 -11.29 10.92
CA GLY A 30 -8.10 -11.76 10.76
C GLY A 30 -7.37 -11.23 9.52
N GLU A 31 -8.02 -10.42 8.68
CA GLU A 31 -7.40 -9.83 7.49
C GLU A 31 -6.35 -8.76 7.83
N PHE A 32 -5.27 -8.72 7.06
CA PHE A 32 -4.27 -7.65 7.08
C PHE A 32 -4.46 -6.74 5.87
N ILE A 33 -5.18 -5.64 6.05
CA ILE A 33 -5.39 -4.66 4.98
C ILE A 33 -4.38 -3.52 5.09
N VAL A 34 -3.84 -3.07 3.95
CA VAL A 34 -2.90 -1.96 3.88
C VAL A 34 -3.50 -0.81 3.07
N LEU A 35 -3.56 0.36 3.69
CA LEU A 35 -3.93 1.62 3.05
C LEU A 35 -2.66 2.27 2.52
N VAL A 36 -2.58 2.50 1.22
CA VAL A 36 -1.42 3.08 0.55
C VAL A 36 -1.86 4.22 -0.38
N GLY A 37 -0.98 5.20 -0.59
CA GLY A 37 -1.27 6.36 -1.44
C GLY A 37 -0.35 7.53 -1.14
N PRO A 38 -0.39 8.62 -1.92
CA PRO A 38 0.43 9.81 -1.72
C PRO A 38 0.20 10.47 -0.36
N SER A 39 1.11 11.34 0.05
CA SER A 39 0.93 12.16 1.25
C SER A 39 -0.33 13.03 1.11
N GLY A 40 -1.11 13.13 2.20
CA GLY A 40 -2.34 13.94 2.21
C GLY A 40 -3.57 13.31 1.56
N CYS A 41 -3.51 12.07 1.03
CA CYS A 41 -4.67 11.42 0.40
C CYS A 41 -5.72 10.84 1.37
N GLY A 42 -5.63 11.10 2.69
CA GLY A 42 -6.66 10.72 3.66
C GLY A 42 -6.43 9.43 4.44
N LYS A 43 -5.32 8.68 4.24
CA LYS A 43 -5.03 7.39 4.93
C LYS A 43 -5.08 7.47 6.45
N SER A 44 -4.26 8.35 7.04
CA SER A 44 -4.21 8.52 8.50
C SER A 44 -5.51 9.11 9.05
N THR A 45 -6.21 9.95 8.28
CA THR A 45 -7.55 10.45 8.65
C THR A 45 -8.54 9.29 8.75
N LEU A 46 -8.58 8.40 7.74
CA LEU A 46 -9.45 7.22 7.76
C LEU A 46 -9.11 6.30 8.93
N LEU A 47 -7.82 6.01 9.16
CA LEU A 47 -7.39 5.20 10.28
C LEU A 47 -7.80 5.80 11.63
N ARG A 48 -7.64 7.12 11.80
CA ARG A 48 -8.03 7.84 13.02
C ARG A 48 -9.54 7.87 13.24
N MET A 49 -10.34 7.93 12.18
CA MET A 49 -11.80 7.79 12.28
C MET A 49 -12.20 6.41 12.79
N VAL A 50 -11.56 5.33 12.28
CA VAL A 50 -11.76 3.97 12.81
C VAL A 50 -11.32 3.90 14.28
N ALA A 51 -10.23 4.57 14.65
CA ALA A 51 -9.74 4.65 16.03
C ALA A 51 -10.65 5.48 16.97
N GLY A 52 -11.53 6.33 16.44
CA GLY A 52 -12.29 7.31 17.22
C GLY A 52 -11.50 8.53 17.67
N LEU A 53 -10.32 8.71 17.08
CA LEU A 53 -9.46 9.87 17.33
C LEU A 53 -9.81 11.05 16.41
N GLU A 54 -10.68 10.81 15.42
CA GLU A 54 -11.19 11.78 14.49
C GLU A 54 -12.68 11.51 14.29
N GLU A 55 -13.50 12.55 14.30
CA GLU A 55 -14.94 12.43 14.08
C GLU A 55 -15.28 12.14 12.63
N ILE A 56 -16.25 11.28 12.41
CA ILE A 56 -16.84 10.98 11.11
C ILE A 56 -17.89 12.03 10.80
N THR A 57 -17.81 12.63 9.58
CA THR A 57 -18.83 13.63 9.18
C THR A 57 -20.08 12.96 8.62
N GLU A 58 -19.91 11.91 7.81
CA GLU A 58 -20.98 11.14 7.17
C GLU A 58 -20.60 9.65 7.15
N GLY A 59 -21.62 8.79 7.11
CA GLY A 59 -21.43 7.34 7.08
C GLY A 59 -21.23 6.72 8.45
N GLU A 60 -20.84 5.46 8.48
CA GLU A 60 -20.65 4.73 9.74
C GLU A 60 -19.46 3.76 9.68
N VAL A 61 -18.89 3.50 10.87
CA VAL A 61 -17.89 2.45 11.09
C VAL A 61 -18.46 1.43 12.07
N ARG A 62 -18.32 0.15 11.72
CA ARG A 62 -18.68 -0.98 12.60
C ARG A 62 -17.43 -1.80 12.90
N ILE A 63 -17.32 -2.27 14.15
CA ILE A 63 -16.27 -3.20 14.60
C ILE A 63 -17.00 -4.39 15.24
N GLY A 64 -16.83 -5.59 14.68
CA GLY A 64 -17.55 -6.78 15.13
C GLY A 64 -19.07 -6.61 15.05
N GLY A 65 -19.60 -5.96 14.00
CA GLY A 65 -21.01 -5.66 13.82
C GLY A 65 -21.57 -4.49 14.64
N ARG A 66 -20.83 -3.97 15.66
CA ARG A 66 -21.25 -2.84 16.48
C ARG A 66 -20.87 -1.51 15.83
N VAL A 67 -21.83 -0.59 15.66
CA VAL A 67 -21.54 0.79 15.23
C VAL A 67 -20.74 1.51 16.31
N VAL A 68 -19.61 2.14 15.91
CA VAL A 68 -18.68 2.75 16.87
C VAL A 68 -18.54 4.28 16.70
N ASN A 69 -19.34 4.92 15.86
CA ASN A 69 -19.21 6.37 15.60
C ASN A 69 -19.20 7.21 16.88
N ALA A 70 -20.14 6.93 17.82
CA ALA A 70 -20.27 7.63 19.10
C ALA A 70 -19.53 6.95 20.26
N VAL A 71 -18.74 5.90 19.99
CA VAL A 71 -18.00 5.15 21.01
C VAL A 71 -16.62 5.78 21.21
N GLU A 72 -16.26 6.07 22.46
CA GLU A 72 -14.96 6.60 22.83
C GLU A 72 -13.81 5.68 22.40
N PRO A 73 -12.65 6.21 22.02
CA PRO A 73 -11.50 5.40 21.55
C PRO A 73 -11.09 4.27 22.50
N ALA A 74 -11.17 4.51 23.80
CA ALA A 74 -10.80 3.53 24.83
C ALA A 74 -11.74 2.32 24.89
N GLU A 75 -12.98 2.46 24.40
CA GLU A 75 -14.07 1.48 24.46
C GLU A 75 -14.29 0.73 23.14
N ARG A 76 -13.54 1.09 22.05
CA ARG A 76 -13.65 0.45 20.74
C ARG A 76 -12.98 -0.91 20.65
N ASP A 77 -12.30 -1.36 21.70
CA ASP A 77 -11.52 -2.59 21.79
C ASP A 77 -10.48 -2.75 20.67
N ILE A 78 -9.83 -1.66 20.31
CA ILE A 78 -8.75 -1.60 19.35
C ILE A 78 -7.43 -1.21 20.03
N ALA A 79 -6.32 -1.49 19.36
CA ALA A 79 -5.00 -0.99 19.78
C ALA A 79 -4.30 -0.32 18.61
N MET A 80 -3.79 0.89 18.84
CA MET A 80 -3.10 1.67 17.82
C MET A 80 -1.61 1.77 18.10
N VAL A 81 -0.79 1.56 17.06
CA VAL A 81 0.64 1.79 17.03
C VAL A 81 0.89 3.04 16.21
N PHE A 82 1.41 4.07 16.85
CA PHE A 82 1.65 5.38 16.24
C PHE A 82 3.02 5.47 15.60
N GLN A 83 3.15 6.34 14.60
CA GLN A 83 4.39 6.66 13.89
C GLN A 83 5.55 7.03 14.82
N ASN A 84 5.28 7.80 15.90
CA ASN A 84 6.26 8.24 16.88
C ASN A 84 6.38 7.30 18.10
N TYR A 85 5.86 6.06 17.97
CA TYR A 85 5.81 5.03 19.04
C TYR A 85 4.92 5.39 20.23
N ALA A 86 4.73 6.67 20.54
CA ALA A 86 3.93 7.22 21.66
C ALA A 86 4.27 6.56 23.04
N LEU A 87 5.54 6.20 23.27
CA LEU A 87 5.98 5.64 24.53
C LEU A 87 6.02 6.71 25.62
N TYR A 88 5.64 6.34 26.84
CA TYR A 88 5.76 7.21 28.02
C TYR A 88 7.24 7.29 28.44
N PRO A 89 7.93 8.44 28.26
CA PRO A 89 9.38 8.52 28.39
C PRO A 89 9.89 8.38 29.84
N HIS A 90 9.04 8.69 30.82
CA HIS A 90 9.34 8.60 32.24
C HIS A 90 9.15 7.19 32.81
N MET A 91 8.40 6.33 32.13
CA MET A 91 8.12 4.94 32.50
C MET A 91 9.17 3.98 31.95
N THR A 92 9.42 2.85 32.65
CA THR A 92 10.21 1.73 32.13
C THR A 92 9.43 1.01 31.01
N VAL A 93 10.07 0.09 30.27
CA VAL A 93 9.42 -0.78 29.28
C VAL A 93 8.29 -1.58 29.95
N ARG A 94 8.56 -2.21 31.09
CA ARG A 94 7.55 -2.93 31.89
C ARG A 94 6.34 -2.05 32.19
N GLN A 95 6.57 -0.86 32.74
CA GLN A 95 5.49 0.08 33.07
C GLN A 95 4.70 0.54 31.84
N ASN A 96 5.37 0.74 30.69
CA ASN A 96 4.71 1.04 29.43
C ASN A 96 3.76 -0.09 28.98
N LEU A 97 4.17 -1.36 29.13
CA LEU A 97 3.34 -2.52 28.79
C LEU A 97 2.15 -2.67 29.75
N GLU A 98 2.37 -2.47 31.06
CA GLU A 98 1.36 -2.63 32.10
C GLU A 98 0.30 -1.54 32.11
N TYR A 99 0.62 -0.32 31.64
CA TYR A 99 -0.20 0.88 31.83
C TYR A 99 -1.64 0.70 31.36
N GLY A 100 -1.83 0.22 30.11
CA GLY A 100 -3.16 0.02 29.55
C GLY A 100 -3.99 -1.07 30.27
N LEU A 101 -3.32 -2.08 30.84
CA LEU A 101 -3.97 -3.14 31.60
C LEU A 101 -4.36 -2.66 33.00
N LYS A 102 -3.51 -1.86 33.65
CA LYS A 102 -3.82 -1.25 34.94
C LYS A 102 -5.03 -0.31 34.86
N ASN A 103 -5.12 0.50 33.80
CA ASN A 103 -6.26 1.40 33.59
C ASN A 103 -7.59 0.64 33.34
N ARG A 104 -7.53 -0.62 32.92
CA ARG A 104 -8.69 -1.51 32.76
C ARG A 104 -8.96 -2.35 34.00
N ASN A 105 -8.30 -2.08 35.13
CA ASN A 105 -8.38 -2.83 36.39
C ASN A 105 -8.11 -4.34 36.22
N THR A 106 -7.21 -4.72 35.30
CA THR A 106 -6.83 -6.12 35.08
C THR A 106 -6.11 -6.66 36.34
N PRO A 107 -6.41 -7.89 36.78
CA PRO A 107 -5.74 -8.50 37.94
C PRO A 107 -4.21 -8.56 37.77
N ARG A 108 -3.46 -8.32 38.83
CA ARG A 108 -1.99 -8.24 38.81
C ARG A 108 -1.35 -9.49 38.20
N ALA A 109 -1.79 -10.67 38.59
CA ALA A 109 -1.26 -11.94 38.07
C ALA A 109 -1.44 -12.05 36.54
N GLU A 110 -2.57 -11.60 36.03
CA GLU A 110 -2.84 -11.56 34.59
C GLU A 110 -1.98 -10.52 33.86
N ILE A 111 -1.74 -9.34 34.47
CA ILE A 111 -0.81 -8.35 33.93
C ILE A 111 0.60 -8.95 33.80
N GLU A 112 1.10 -9.57 34.84
CA GLU A 112 2.43 -10.20 34.86
C GLU A 112 2.56 -11.27 33.78
N GLN A 113 1.55 -12.11 33.62
CA GLN A 113 1.49 -13.16 32.59
C GLN A 113 1.51 -12.54 31.18
N ARG A 114 0.61 -11.60 30.87
CA ARG A 114 0.50 -10.97 29.54
C ARG A 114 1.76 -10.20 29.16
N VAL A 115 2.36 -9.48 30.11
CA VAL A 115 3.63 -8.76 29.92
C VAL A 115 4.77 -9.71 29.63
N ALA A 116 4.90 -10.82 30.39
CA ALA A 116 5.92 -11.81 30.17
C ALA A 116 5.77 -12.50 28.79
N GLU A 117 4.54 -12.79 28.37
CA GLU A 117 4.23 -13.38 27.06
C GLU A 117 4.62 -12.43 25.93
N ALA A 118 4.17 -11.17 25.97
CA ALA A 118 4.50 -10.15 24.98
C ALA A 118 6.01 -9.87 24.94
N ALA A 119 6.67 -9.81 26.09
CA ALA A 119 8.11 -9.57 26.18
C ALA A 119 8.94 -10.69 25.54
N ARG A 120 8.51 -11.95 25.68
CA ARG A 120 9.14 -13.11 25.00
C ARG A 120 8.87 -13.08 23.49
N MET A 121 7.61 -12.82 23.11
CA MET A 121 7.19 -12.80 21.69
C MET A 121 7.96 -11.76 20.87
N LEU A 122 8.29 -10.61 21.49
CA LEU A 122 8.95 -9.48 20.85
C LEU A 122 10.46 -9.38 21.20
N GLU A 123 11.00 -10.36 21.93
CA GLU A 123 12.42 -10.38 22.36
C GLU A 123 12.85 -9.13 23.13
N ILE A 124 11.95 -8.55 23.94
CA ILE A 124 12.21 -7.34 24.74
C ILE A 124 12.37 -7.64 26.24
N ALA A 125 12.34 -8.90 26.65
CA ALA A 125 12.50 -9.31 28.04
C ALA A 125 13.77 -8.72 28.74
N PRO A 126 14.96 -8.66 28.08
CA PRO A 126 16.15 -8.06 28.69
C PRO A 126 16.08 -6.55 28.90
N TYR A 127 15.07 -5.89 28.36
CA TYR A 127 14.95 -4.42 28.39
C TYR A 127 13.82 -3.93 29.30
N LEU A 128 13.10 -4.81 29.99
CA LEU A 128 11.90 -4.48 30.76
C LEU A 128 12.11 -3.37 31.79
N ASP A 129 13.29 -3.27 32.39
CA ASP A 129 13.61 -2.27 33.42
C ASP A 129 14.26 -1.00 32.84
N ARG A 130 14.50 -0.95 31.52
CA ARG A 130 15.04 0.24 30.85
C ARG A 130 13.93 1.25 30.55
N LYS A 131 14.34 2.53 30.42
CA LYS A 131 13.46 3.60 29.90
C LYS A 131 13.61 3.74 28.39
N PRO A 132 12.61 4.28 27.67
CA PRO A 132 12.64 4.43 26.20
C PRO A 132 13.89 5.13 25.65
N ARG A 133 14.46 6.09 26.39
CA ARG A 133 15.69 6.79 25.98
C ARG A 133 16.93 5.88 25.88
N ALA A 134 16.93 4.75 26.55
CA ALA A 134 18.02 3.77 26.56
C ALA A 134 17.80 2.64 25.53
N LEU A 135 16.87 2.80 24.59
CA LEU A 135 16.51 1.81 23.57
C LEU A 135 16.87 2.31 22.17
N SER A 136 17.23 1.39 21.27
CA SER A 136 17.33 1.67 19.84
C SER A 136 15.96 1.92 19.22
N GLY A 137 15.92 2.42 17.96
CA GLY A 137 14.66 2.62 17.21
C GLY A 137 13.81 1.36 17.13
N GLY A 138 14.40 0.24 16.73
CA GLY A 138 13.69 -1.05 16.63
C GLY A 138 13.22 -1.58 17.98
N GLN A 139 14.03 -1.39 19.05
CA GLN A 139 13.58 -1.76 20.41
C GLN A 139 12.38 -0.92 20.86
N ARG A 140 12.39 0.40 20.57
CA ARG A 140 11.23 1.26 20.86
C ARG A 140 9.99 0.81 20.07
N GLN A 141 10.16 0.44 18.80
CA GLN A 141 9.09 -0.09 17.96
C GLN A 141 8.49 -1.38 18.55
N ARG A 142 9.35 -2.35 18.93
CA ARG A 142 8.89 -3.60 19.57
C ARG A 142 8.15 -3.31 20.89
N VAL A 143 8.58 -2.33 21.68
CA VAL A 143 7.85 -1.93 22.90
C VAL A 143 6.49 -1.32 22.58
N ALA A 144 6.39 -0.48 21.54
CA ALA A 144 5.11 0.09 21.08
C ALA A 144 4.14 -1.02 20.61
N MET A 145 4.64 -2.01 19.86
CA MET A 145 3.87 -3.20 19.51
C MET A 145 3.45 -4.00 20.75
N GLY A 146 4.34 -4.17 21.71
CA GLY A 146 4.04 -4.86 22.97
C GLY A 146 2.89 -4.23 23.73
N ARG A 147 2.85 -2.89 23.80
CA ARG A 147 1.72 -2.15 24.40
C ARG A 147 0.37 -2.45 23.73
N ALA A 148 0.39 -2.67 22.44
CA ALA A 148 -0.80 -3.05 21.68
C ALA A 148 -1.21 -4.51 21.96
N ILE A 149 -0.24 -5.43 21.91
CA ILE A 149 -0.46 -6.87 22.05
C ILE A 149 -0.98 -7.28 23.42
N VAL A 150 -0.43 -6.72 24.50
CA VAL A 150 -0.85 -7.08 25.87
C VAL A 150 -2.34 -6.83 26.13
N ARG A 151 -2.96 -5.92 25.34
CA ARG A 151 -4.37 -5.59 25.45
C ARG A 151 -5.28 -6.65 24.84
N LYS A 152 -4.76 -7.53 23.96
CA LYS A 152 -5.53 -8.52 23.17
C LYS A 152 -6.73 -7.86 22.48
N PRO A 153 -6.52 -6.85 21.63
CA PRO A 153 -7.61 -6.09 21.02
C PRO A 153 -8.33 -6.90 19.96
N ALA A 154 -9.54 -6.48 19.61
CA ALA A 154 -10.31 -7.03 18.48
C ALA A 154 -9.65 -6.69 17.12
N ALA A 155 -8.98 -5.52 17.02
CA ALA A 155 -8.21 -5.13 15.84
C ALA A 155 -6.99 -4.28 16.17
N PHE A 156 -5.95 -4.39 15.33
CA PHE A 156 -4.77 -3.53 15.35
C PHE A 156 -4.85 -2.43 14.29
N LEU A 157 -4.43 -1.23 14.66
CA LEU A 157 -4.31 -0.08 13.77
C LEU A 157 -2.86 0.40 13.77
N PHE A 158 -2.22 0.49 12.60
CA PHE A 158 -0.83 0.90 12.45
C PHE A 158 -0.75 2.19 11.61
N ASP A 159 -0.34 3.30 12.20
CA ASP A 159 -0.15 4.59 11.52
C ASP A 159 1.34 4.79 11.21
N GLU A 160 1.77 4.38 10.02
CA GLU A 160 3.15 4.45 9.52
C GLU A 160 4.23 3.97 10.53
N PRO A 161 4.10 2.79 11.11
CA PRO A 161 4.91 2.40 12.27
C PRO A 161 6.40 2.24 11.96
N LEU A 162 6.81 2.07 10.70
CA LEU A 162 8.19 1.82 10.30
C LEU A 162 8.90 3.04 9.68
N SER A 163 8.20 4.17 9.51
CA SER A 163 8.73 5.36 8.82
C SER A 163 9.99 5.96 9.47
N ASN A 164 10.14 5.83 10.79
CA ASN A 164 11.26 6.36 11.57
C ASN A 164 12.44 5.38 11.75
N LEU A 165 12.46 4.29 10.98
CA LEU A 165 13.53 3.28 11.03
C LEU A 165 14.44 3.38 9.80
N ASP A 166 15.71 3.01 9.98
CA ASP A 166 16.63 2.83 8.86
C ASP A 166 16.22 1.66 7.95
N ALA A 167 16.72 1.64 6.71
CA ALA A 167 16.31 0.68 5.69
C ALA A 167 16.50 -0.79 6.11
N LYS A 168 17.64 -1.13 6.74
CA LYS A 168 17.94 -2.50 7.17
C LYS A 168 16.99 -2.97 8.26
N LEU A 169 16.73 -2.11 9.24
CA LEU A 169 15.83 -2.40 10.35
C LEU A 169 14.39 -2.48 9.87
N ARG A 170 13.98 -1.64 8.91
CA ARG A 170 12.65 -1.66 8.29
C ARG A 170 12.36 -3.02 7.63
N VAL A 171 13.32 -3.59 6.88
CA VAL A 171 13.19 -4.93 6.27
C VAL A 171 12.96 -6.01 7.34
N SER A 172 13.74 -6.01 8.43
CA SER A 172 13.59 -6.96 9.53
C SER A 172 12.22 -6.83 10.21
N MET A 173 11.82 -5.59 10.53
CA MET A 173 10.58 -5.30 11.24
C MET A 173 9.32 -5.63 10.42
N ARG A 174 9.34 -5.48 9.09
CA ARG A 174 8.23 -5.94 8.23
C ARG A 174 7.97 -7.43 8.42
N GLY A 175 9.04 -8.23 8.34
CA GLY A 175 8.92 -9.68 8.56
C GLY A 175 8.39 -10.04 9.96
N GLU A 176 8.79 -9.29 11.00
CA GLU A 176 8.30 -9.48 12.36
C GLU A 176 6.82 -9.14 12.49
N ILE A 177 6.37 -8.00 11.95
CA ILE A 177 4.96 -7.59 11.96
C ILE A 177 4.09 -8.65 11.28
N ARG A 178 4.50 -9.14 10.10
CA ARG A 178 3.72 -10.16 9.37
C ARG A 178 3.65 -11.48 10.13
N ARG A 179 4.77 -11.96 10.69
CA ARG A 179 4.78 -13.18 11.53
C ARG A 179 3.91 -13.03 12.76
N LEU A 180 3.98 -11.87 13.40
CA LEU A 180 3.20 -11.56 14.59
C LEU A 180 1.71 -11.58 14.30
N GLN A 181 1.27 -10.88 13.26
CA GLN A 181 -0.13 -10.82 12.86
C GLN A 181 -0.67 -12.22 12.53
N ARG A 182 0.09 -13.03 11.76
CA ARG A 182 -0.30 -14.42 11.46
C ARG A 182 -0.44 -15.28 12.73
N ARG A 183 0.44 -15.09 13.71
CA ARG A 183 0.37 -15.81 14.99
C ARG A 183 -0.85 -15.41 15.82
N LEU A 184 -1.19 -14.12 15.81
CA LEU A 184 -2.31 -13.58 16.58
C LEU A 184 -3.65 -13.74 15.86
N GLY A 185 -3.64 -13.81 14.52
CA GLY A 185 -4.84 -13.88 13.69
C GLY A 185 -5.72 -12.63 13.79
N THR A 186 -5.24 -11.53 14.38
CA THR A 186 -6.03 -10.35 14.66
C THR A 186 -6.15 -9.46 13.42
N THR A 187 -7.36 -8.99 13.13
CA THR A 187 -7.66 -8.01 12.07
C THR A 187 -6.75 -6.80 12.19
N SER A 188 -6.19 -6.36 11.07
CA SER A 188 -5.19 -5.29 11.08
C SER A 188 -5.39 -4.29 9.94
N ILE A 189 -5.40 -3.00 10.27
CA ILE A 189 -5.33 -1.90 9.29
C ILE A 189 -3.95 -1.25 9.42
N TYR A 190 -3.21 -1.22 8.33
CA TYR A 190 -1.87 -0.68 8.27
C TYR A 190 -1.80 0.47 7.27
N VAL A 191 -1.31 1.61 7.69
CA VAL A 191 -1.08 2.79 6.84
C VAL A 191 0.39 2.89 6.51
N THR A 192 0.72 3.08 5.24
CA THR A 192 2.07 3.37 4.79
C THR A 192 2.07 4.22 3.52
N HIS A 193 3.19 4.90 3.27
CA HIS A 193 3.53 5.47 1.97
C HIS A 193 4.61 4.65 1.22
N ASP A 194 5.16 3.60 1.86
CA ASP A 194 6.16 2.71 1.28
C ASP A 194 5.46 1.57 0.53
N GLN A 195 5.64 1.54 -0.80
CA GLN A 195 5.03 0.53 -1.67
C GLN A 195 5.52 -0.88 -1.36
N LEU A 196 6.80 -1.02 -0.96
CA LEU A 196 7.36 -2.32 -0.65
C LEU A 196 6.78 -2.89 0.65
N GLU A 197 6.48 -2.03 1.64
CA GLU A 197 5.71 -2.43 2.82
C GLU A 197 4.32 -2.90 2.42
N ALA A 198 3.63 -2.12 1.58
CA ALA A 198 2.30 -2.43 1.11
C ALA A 198 2.25 -3.78 0.37
N MET A 199 3.14 -3.99 -0.59
CA MET A 199 3.22 -5.22 -1.38
C MET A 199 3.56 -6.47 -0.56
N THR A 200 4.34 -6.32 0.54
CA THR A 200 4.85 -7.46 1.31
C THR A 200 4.01 -7.82 2.54
N LEU A 201 3.28 -6.87 3.09
CA LEU A 201 2.50 -7.06 4.31
C LEU A 201 1.04 -7.42 4.04
N ALA A 202 0.45 -6.87 3.00
CA ALA A 202 -0.99 -6.93 2.78
C ALA A 202 -1.49 -8.32 2.37
N ASP A 203 -2.65 -8.71 2.89
CA ASP A 203 -3.53 -9.67 2.24
C ASP A 203 -4.31 -8.95 1.13
N ARG A 204 -4.73 -7.72 1.40
CA ARG A 204 -5.39 -6.84 0.44
C ARG A 204 -4.90 -5.39 0.57
N LEU A 205 -4.64 -4.75 -0.57
CA LEU A 205 -4.27 -3.34 -0.70
C LEU A 205 -5.50 -2.48 -0.96
N VAL A 206 -5.53 -1.30 -0.36
CA VAL A 206 -6.44 -0.20 -0.72
C VAL A 206 -5.57 0.96 -1.19
N VAL A 207 -5.62 1.25 -2.46
CA VAL A 207 -4.92 2.40 -3.05
C VAL A 207 -5.83 3.61 -2.94
N LEU A 208 -5.37 4.63 -2.23
CA LEU A 208 -6.09 5.87 -1.98
C LEU A 208 -5.46 7.04 -2.76
N ASN A 209 -6.32 7.86 -3.36
CA ASN A 209 -5.92 9.10 -4.02
C ASN A 209 -6.99 10.18 -3.80
N GLY A 210 -6.58 11.39 -3.39
CA GLY A 210 -7.50 12.52 -3.17
C GLY A 210 -8.71 12.19 -2.30
N GLY A 211 -8.54 11.37 -1.26
CA GLY A 211 -9.62 10.95 -0.35
C GLY A 211 -10.59 9.89 -0.91
N ARG A 212 -10.28 9.28 -2.04
CA ARG A 212 -11.09 8.24 -2.70
C ARG A 212 -10.31 6.95 -2.85
N ILE A 213 -11.03 5.84 -2.97
CA ILE A 213 -10.43 4.55 -3.32
C ILE A 213 -10.27 4.50 -4.85
N GLU A 214 -9.04 4.28 -5.31
CA GLU A 214 -8.70 4.03 -6.71
C GLU A 214 -8.82 2.55 -7.06
N GLN A 215 -8.31 1.69 -6.19
CA GLN A 215 -8.38 0.23 -6.38
C GLN A 215 -8.28 -0.50 -5.05
N VAL A 216 -8.97 -1.62 -4.94
CA VAL A 216 -8.82 -2.61 -3.87
C VAL A 216 -8.55 -3.97 -4.52
N GLY A 217 -7.55 -4.69 -4.01
CA GLY A 217 -7.22 -6.04 -4.51
C GLY A 217 -6.02 -6.63 -3.77
N SER A 218 -5.67 -7.87 -4.06
CA SER A 218 -4.41 -8.43 -3.58
C SER A 218 -3.23 -7.64 -4.16
N PRO A 219 -2.04 -7.65 -3.50
CA PRO A 219 -0.87 -6.93 -4.00
C PRO A 219 -0.54 -7.23 -5.46
N LEU A 220 -0.58 -8.51 -5.85
CA LEU A 220 -0.28 -8.93 -7.22
C LEU A 220 -1.35 -8.51 -8.23
N GLU A 221 -2.64 -8.52 -7.86
CA GLU A 221 -3.71 -7.99 -8.72
C GLU A 221 -3.52 -6.51 -8.97
N VAL A 222 -3.27 -5.72 -7.93
CA VAL A 222 -3.05 -4.26 -8.06
C VAL A 222 -1.82 -3.96 -8.92
N TYR A 223 -0.76 -4.78 -8.82
CA TYR A 223 0.46 -4.64 -9.61
C TYR A 223 0.27 -5.01 -11.08
N HIS A 224 -0.32 -6.19 -11.35
CA HIS A 224 -0.48 -6.73 -12.70
C HIS A 224 -1.72 -6.21 -13.42
N GLU A 225 -2.73 -5.77 -12.68
CA GLU A 225 -3.99 -5.30 -13.22
C GLU A 225 -4.41 -3.92 -12.67
N PRO A 226 -3.55 -2.89 -12.83
CA PRO A 226 -3.89 -1.56 -12.33
C PRO A 226 -5.16 -1.02 -12.99
N ALA A 227 -6.09 -0.51 -12.16
CA ALA A 227 -7.39 -0.01 -12.63
C ALA A 227 -7.30 1.34 -13.35
N SER A 228 -6.21 2.08 -13.14
CA SER A 228 -6.00 3.39 -13.72
C SER A 228 -4.51 3.69 -13.95
N THR A 229 -4.23 4.71 -14.76
CA THR A 229 -2.88 5.25 -14.94
C THR A 229 -2.27 5.72 -13.62
N PHE A 230 -3.11 6.22 -12.70
CA PHE A 230 -2.65 6.58 -11.36
C PHE A 230 -2.11 5.37 -10.62
N VAL A 231 -2.88 4.27 -10.54
CA VAL A 231 -2.43 3.04 -9.85
C VAL A 231 -1.20 2.45 -10.53
N ALA A 232 -1.17 2.42 -11.87
CA ALA A 232 -0.05 1.94 -12.67
C ALA A 232 1.25 2.70 -12.38
N GLY A 233 1.17 4.03 -12.30
CA GLY A 233 2.31 4.89 -12.00
C GLY A 233 2.66 4.96 -10.52
N PHE A 234 1.71 4.67 -9.63
CA PHE A 234 1.94 4.71 -8.19
C PHE A 234 2.48 3.39 -7.63
N ILE A 235 2.04 2.23 -8.14
CA ILE A 235 2.46 0.90 -7.65
C ILE A 235 3.56 0.33 -8.55
N GLY A 236 4.73 0.07 -7.96
CA GLY A 236 5.92 -0.46 -8.62
C GLY A 236 7.11 0.50 -8.53
N SER A 237 8.32 -0.06 -8.47
CA SER A 237 9.58 0.70 -8.47
C SER A 237 10.58 -0.03 -9.35
N PRO A 238 10.89 0.51 -10.54
CA PRO A 238 10.36 1.77 -11.10
C PRO A 238 8.86 1.74 -11.38
N ALA A 239 8.25 2.93 -11.53
CA ALA A 239 6.87 3.09 -11.94
C ALA A 239 6.64 2.51 -13.35
N MET A 240 5.39 2.14 -13.68
CA MET A 240 5.03 1.74 -15.03
C MET A 240 5.31 2.88 -16.02
N ASN A 241 5.96 2.58 -17.14
CA ASN A 241 6.05 3.50 -18.25
C ASN A 241 4.68 3.73 -18.84
N LEU A 242 4.26 4.97 -18.96
CA LEU A 242 2.99 5.39 -19.55
C LEU A 242 3.30 6.24 -20.77
N MET A 243 2.91 5.76 -21.93
CA MET A 243 3.17 6.41 -23.23
C MET A 243 1.87 6.70 -23.94
N GLU A 244 1.80 7.81 -24.63
CA GLU A 244 0.73 8.10 -25.58
C GLU A 244 0.89 7.24 -26.83
N GLY A 245 -0.18 6.58 -27.22
CA GLY A 245 -0.22 5.75 -28.41
C GLY A 245 -1.53 5.89 -29.16
N GLU A 246 -1.56 5.36 -30.37
CA GLU A 246 -2.76 5.32 -31.22
C GLU A 246 -2.99 3.89 -31.73
N LEU A 247 -4.20 3.39 -31.53
CA LEU A 247 -4.62 2.07 -31.98
C LEU A 247 -5.38 2.16 -33.29
N HIS A 248 -4.87 1.51 -34.34
CA HIS A 248 -5.49 1.35 -35.64
C HIS A 248 -5.72 -0.14 -35.92
N GLY A 249 -6.91 -0.62 -35.59
CA GLY A 249 -7.20 -2.06 -35.64
C GLY A 249 -6.23 -2.81 -34.71
N ASN A 250 -5.43 -3.70 -35.28
CA ASN A 250 -4.47 -4.54 -34.56
C ASN A 250 -3.06 -3.95 -34.46
N ARG A 251 -2.90 -2.67 -34.76
CA ARG A 251 -1.60 -1.97 -34.74
C ARG A 251 -1.59 -0.86 -33.72
N LEU A 252 -0.53 -0.82 -32.93
CA LEU A 252 -0.25 0.22 -31.95
C LEU A 252 0.88 1.10 -32.48
N ALA A 253 0.63 2.38 -32.68
CA ALA A 253 1.65 3.38 -32.97
C ALA A 253 2.06 4.09 -31.67
N VAL A 254 3.37 4.14 -31.38
CA VAL A 254 3.98 4.89 -30.27
C VAL A 254 5.20 5.63 -30.80
N GLY A 255 5.17 6.96 -30.82
CA GLY A 255 6.20 7.76 -31.47
C GLY A 255 6.34 7.37 -32.94
N SER A 256 7.55 7.03 -33.38
CA SER A 256 7.84 6.54 -34.74
C SER A 256 7.71 5.02 -34.90
N SER A 257 7.43 4.30 -33.83
CA SER A 257 7.36 2.84 -33.80
C SER A 257 5.93 2.32 -33.98
N VAL A 258 5.79 1.19 -34.67
CA VAL A 258 4.52 0.49 -34.86
C VAL A 258 4.67 -0.95 -34.40
N LEU A 259 3.78 -1.41 -33.55
CA LEU A 259 3.74 -2.78 -33.00
C LEU A 259 2.44 -3.48 -33.43
N SER A 260 2.51 -4.72 -33.87
CA SER A 260 1.35 -5.56 -34.22
C SER A 260 0.88 -6.32 -32.98
N LEU A 261 -0.35 -6.07 -32.52
CA LEU A 261 -0.87 -6.59 -31.24
C LEU A 261 -1.49 -8.01 -31.32
N GLY A 262 -1.47 -8.67 -32.49
CA GLY A 262 -1.94 -10.05 -32.61
C GLY A 262 -3.40 -10.32 -32.17
N GLY A 263 -4.27 -9.30 -32.15
CA GLY A 263 -5.68 -9.41 -31.70
C GLY A 263 -5.94 -8.93 -30.27
N TYR A 264 -4.95 -8.36 -29.59
CA TYR A 264 -5.08 -7.85 -28.22
C TYR A 264 -5.54 -6.38 -28.10
N ALA A 265 -5.91 -5.72 -29.19
CA ALA A 265 -6.35 -4.32 -29.16
C ALA A 265 -7.72 -4.20 -28.49
N PRO A 266 -7.87 -3.44 -27.37
CA PRO A 266 -9.14 -3.31 -26.65
C PRO A 266 -10.11 -2.34 -27.33
N THR A 267 -9.62 -1.44 -28.18
CA THR A 267 -10.37 -0.36 -28.83
C THR A 267 -9.64 0.12 -30.09
N SER A 268 -10.12 1.19 -30.73
CA SER A 268 -9.40 1.96 -31.75
C SER A 268 -9.34 3.43 -31.32
N GLY A 269 -8.31 4.15 -31.78
CA GLY A 269 -8.08 5.57 -31.47
C GLY A 269 -7.00 5.81 -30.41
N PRO A 270 -6.97 7.02 -29.83
CA PRO A 270 -5.92 7.44 -28.89
C PRO A 270 -6.04 6.71 -27.55
N VAL A 271 -4.92 6.19 -27.07
CA VAL A 271 -4.80 5.46 -25.80
C VAL A 271 -3.55 5.90 -25.04
N THR A 272 -3.53 5.65 -23.72
CA THR A 272 -2.30 5.58 -22.96
C THR A 272 -1.88 4.12 -22.83
N VAL A 273 -0.66 3.82 -23.25
CA VAL A 273 -0.07 2.47 -23.19
C VAL A 273 0.85 2.37 -21.99
N GLY A 274 0.61 1.38 -21.15
CA GLY A 274 1.45 1.07 -20.00
C GLY A 274 2.32 -0.16 -20.25
N VAL A 275 3.61 -0.08 -19.88
CA VAL A 275 4.51 -1.23 -19.86
C VAL A 275 5.45 -1.13 -18.67
N ARG A 276 5.63 -2.23 -17.94
CA ARG A 276 6.60 -2.28 -16.84
C ARG A 276 8.02 -2.26 -17.37
N ALA A 277 8.94 -1.67 -16.61
CA ALA A 277 10.33 -1.56 -17.01
C ALA A 277 11.03 -2.93 -17.19
N GLU A 278 10.62 -3.92 -16.41
CA GLU A 278 11.11 -5.30 -16.47
C GLU A 278 10.47 -6.14 -17.59
N ASP A 279 9.35 -5.69 -18.16
CA ASP A 279 8.70 -6.36 -19.31
C ASP A 279 9.25 -5.93 -20.66
N LEU A 280 10.23 -5.02 -20.64
CA LEU A 280 10.98 -4.56 -21.81
C LEU A 280 12.35 -5.28 -21.89
N ARG A 281 12.76 -5.63 -23.11
CA ARG A 281 14.06 -6.25 -23.40
C ARG A 281 14.63 -5.78 -24.74
N PRO A 282 15.95 -5.93 -24.96
CA PRO A 282 16.50 -5.74 -26.29
C PRO A 282 15.80 -6.66 -27.31
N ALA A 283 15.44 -6.10 -28.45
CA ALA A 283 14.76 -6.83 -29.52
C ALA A 283 15.69 -7.75 -30.28
N HIS A 284 15.19 -8.89 -30.77
CA HIS A 284 15.92 -9.73 -31.70
C HIS A 284 15.89 -9.14 -33.12
N ALA A 285 16.77 -9.64 -33.99
CA ALA A 285 16.83 -9.22 -35.38
C ALA A 285 15.49 -9.52 -36.09
N GLY A 286 14.88 -8.50 -36.71
CA GLY A 286 13.59 -8.60 -37.42
C GLY A 286 12.35 -8.52 -36.52
N GLU A 287 12.49 -8.46 -35.21
CA GLU A 287 11.37 -8.28 -34.27
C GLU A 287 10.83 -6.86 -34.32
N GLU A 288 9.51 -6.69 -34.24
CA GLU A 288 8.89 -5.37 -34.04
C GLU A 288 9.27 -4.82 -32.66
N ALA A 289 9.68 -3.57 -32.59
CA ALA A 289 10.23 -2.99 -31.39
C ALA A 289 10.05 -1.48 -31.34
N LEU A 290 10.11 -0.93 -30.13
CA LEU A 290 10.20 0.50 -29.88
C LEU A 290 11.63 0.98 -30.19
N THR A 291 11.79 2.09 -30.89
CA THR A 291 13.06 2.77 -31.08
C THR A 291 13.33 3.64 -29.84
N PHE A 292 14.29 3.21 -29.04
CA PHE A 292 14.63 3.83 -27.76
C PHE A 292 15.99 4.52 -27.89
N ARG A 293 16.06 5.78 -27.44
CA ARG A 293 17.32 6.54 -27.33
C ARG A 293 17.70 6.66 -25.86
N LEU A 294 18.91 6.22 -25.54
CA LEU A 294 19.45 6.21 -24.18
C LEU A 294 19.87 7.61 -23.75
N ASP A 295 19.52 8.01 -22.53
CA ASP A 295 19.96 9.26 -21.90
C ASP A 295 21.01 8.99 -20.81
N TYR A 296 20.70 8.15 -19.82
CA TYR A 296 21.60 7.78 -18.72
C TYR A 296 21.25 6.41 -18.10
N VAL A 297 22.16 5.92 -17.27
CA VAL A 297 22.06 4.59 -16.64
C VAL A 297 22.27 4.70 -15.13
N GLU A 298 21.44 4.01 -14.37
CA GLU A 298 21.62 3.78 -12.94
C GLU A 298 22.04 2.33 -12.69
N GLU A 299 23.23 2.13 -12.13
CA GLU A 299 23.75 0.79 -11.79
C GLU A 299 23.32 0.42 -10.36
N LEU A 300 22.41 -0.55 -10.23
CA LEU A 300 21.84 -0.94 -8.93
C LEU A 300 22.46 -2.23 -8.35
N GLY A 301 23.56 -2.71 -8.95
CA GLY A 301 24.32 -3.87 -8.47
C GLY A 301 23.78 -5.21 -8.98
N ALA A 302 22.49 -5.52 -8.85
CA ALA A 302 21.88 -6.75 -9.39
C ALA A 302 21.39 -6.58 -10.84
N HIS A 303 20.99 -5.39 -11.19
CA HIS A 303 20.48 -4.96 -12.50
C HIS A 303 20.77 -3.47 -12.67
N ARG A 304 20.45 -2.94 -13.83
CA ARG A 304 20.52 -1.52 -14.13
C ARG A 304 19.18 -0.98 -14.59
N LEU A 305 18.92 0.29 -14.29
CA LEU A 305 17.83 1.04 -14.91
C LEU A 305 18.44 1.89 -16.02
N VAL A 306 17.90 1.73 -17.21
CA VAL A 306 18.32 2.50 -18.39
C VAL A 306 17.20 3.47 -18.72
N HIS A 307 17.51 4.75 -18.63
CA HIS A 307 16.58 5.85 -18.85
C HIS A 307 16.81 6.46 -20.22
N GLY A 308 15.73 6.81 -20.89
CA GLY A 308 15.78 7.41 -22.22
C GLY A 308 14.38 7.71 -22.74
N HIS A 309 14.23 7.75 -24.05
CA HIS A 309 13.00 8.20 -24.73
C HIS A 309 12.61 7.31 -25.91
N VAL A 310 11.32 7.21 -26.16
CA VAL A 310 10.73 6.72 -27.42
C VAL A 310 10.01 7.91 -28.08
N GLY A 311 10.60 8.43 -29.17
CA GLY A 311 10.24 9.79 -29.64
C GLY A 311 10.56 10.82 -28.55
N ASP A 312 9.56 11.60 -28.14
CA ASP A 312 9.70 12.60 -27.08
C ASP A 312 9.18 12.09 -25.71
N GLN A 313 8.83 10.82 -25.60
CA GLN A 313 8.21 10.26 -24.41
C GLN A 313 9.23 9.51 -23.55
N PRO A 314 9.35 9.82 -22.25
CA PRO A 314 10.31 9.16 -21.37
C PRO A 314 9.97 7.68 -21.20
N LEU A 315 11.00 6.84 -21.14
CA LEU A 315 10.90 5.40 -20.91
C LEU A 315 12.06 4.93 -20.06
N THR A 316 11.77 4.05 -19.10
CA THR A 316 12.76 3.35 -18.28
C THR A 316 12.68 1.87 -18.56
N VAL A 317 13.83 1.21 -18.73
CA VAL A 317 13.91 -0.25 -18.89
C VAL A 317 14.84 -0.84 -17.84
N THR A 318 14.46 -1.98 -17.28
CA THR A 318 15.28 -2.75 -16.35
C THR A 318 16.05 -3.81 -17.15
N LEU A 319 17.36 -3.71 -17.17
CA LEU A 319 18.24 -4.64 -17.89
C LEU A 319 19.23 -5.34 -16.97
N PRO A 320 19.64 -6.59 -17.28
CA PRO A 320 20.73 -7.25 -16.58
C PRO A 320 22.06 -6.52 -16.85
N LEU A 321 23.02 -6.61 -15.92
CA LEU A 321 24.32 -5.95 -16.05
C LEU A 321 25.09 -6.36 -17.31
N ALA A 322 24.87 -7.57 -17.82
CA ALA A 322 25.50 -8.08 -19.01
C ALA A 322 24.91 -7.55 -20.34
N ALA A 323 23.80 -6.80 -20.28
CA ALA A 323 23.20 -6.24 -21.49
C ALA A 323 24.16 -5.23 -22.16
N VAL A 324 24.30 -5.34 -23.46
CA VAL A 324 25.10 -4.38 -24.27
C VAL A 324 24.21 -3.13 -24.46
N LEU A 325 24.71 -1.98 -24.06
CA LEU A 325 24.05 -0.69 -24.23
C LEU A 325 24.58 0.02 -25.46
N GLN A 326 23.70 0.70 -26.16
CA GLN A 326 23.98 1.56 -27.30
C GLN A 326 23.17 2.85 -27.15
N ASP A 327 23.61 3.94 -27.76
CA ASP A 327 22.90 5.23 -27.72
C ASP A 327 21.49 5.10 -28.28
N GLU A 328 21.31 4.26 -29.29
CA GLU A 328 20.00 3.88 -29.85
C GLU A 328 19.83 2.36 -29.74
N MET A 329 18.71 1.94 -29.15
CA MET A 329 18.38 0.55 -28.91
C MET A 329 16.99 0.24 -29.46
N ARG A 330 16.77 -1.00 -29.86
CA ARG A 330 15.44 -1.51 -30.18
C ARG A 330 14.95 -2.33 -29.00
N LEU A 331 13.83 -1.93 -28.40
CA LEU A 331 13.21 -2.59 -27.23
C LEU A 331 11.91 -3.28 -27.63
N ALA A 332 11.84 -4.58 -27.41
CA ALA A 332 10.63 -5.37 -27.56
C ALA A 332 9.91 -5.51 -26.20
N ALA A 333 8.58 -5.53 -26.24
CA ALA A 333 7.73 -5.81 -25.11
C ALA A 333 6.98 -7.13 -25.30
N ASP A 334 6.70 -7.88 -24.22
CA ASP A 334 5.69 -8.94 -24.29
C ASP A 334 4.31 -8.27 -24.44
N LEU A 335 3.70 -8.47 -25.61
CA LEU A 335 2.41 -7.85 -25.95
C LEU A 335 1.29 -8.18 -24.95
N ARG A 336 1.37 -9.32 -24.28
CA ARG A 336 0.43 -9.74 -23.20
C ARG A 336 0.62 -8.97 -21.90
N ARG A 337 1.74 -8.27 -21.77
CA ARG A 337 2.09 -7.42 -20.62
C ARG A 337 1.85 -5.94 -20.87
N LEU A 338 1.36 -5.58 -22.06
CA LEU A 338 0.93 -4.23 -22.34
C LEU A 338 -0.40 -3.94 -21.66
N HIS A 339 -0.48 -2.76 -21.08
CA HIS A 339 -1.70 -2.22 -20.47
C HIS A 339 -2.23 -1.07 -21.32
N PHE A 340 -3.54 -0.99 -21.45
CA PHE A 340 -4.18 0.08 -22.19
C PHE A 340 -5.11 0.86 -21.27
N PHE A 341 -5.04 2.18 -21.36
CA PHE A 341 -5.88 3.08 -20.58
C PHE A 341 -6.53 4.11 -21.49
N ALA A 342 -7.76 4.49 -21.17
CA ALA A 342 -8.44 5.59 -21.82
C ALA A 342 -7.66 6.90 -21.59
N ARG A 343 -7.32 7.61 -22.67
CA ARG A 343 -6.47 8.80 -22.59
C ARG A 343 -7.11 9.92 -21.74
N GLU A 344 -8.43 10.08 -21.81
CA GLU A 344 -9.15 11.15 -21.11
C GLU A 344 -9.35 10.86 -19.62
N THR A 345 -9.69 9.61 -19.26
CA THR A 345 -10.08 9.24 -17.89
C THR A 345 -8.97 8.54 -17.11
N GLY A 346 -7.93 8.07 -17.80
CA GLY A 346 -6.88 7.21 -17.23
C GLY A 346 -7.39 5.83 -16.81
N SER A 347 -8.63 5.47 -17.12
CA SER A 347 -9.21 4.18 -16.72
C SER A 347 -8.69 3.06 -17.59
N ARG A 348 -8.44 1.88 -16.99
CA ARG A 348 -8.00 0.68 -17.74
C ARG A 348 -9.02 0.29 -18.81
N LEU A 349 -8.53 0.00 -20.00
CA LEU A 349 -9.27 -0.60 -21.08
C LEU A 349 -8.99 -2.11 -21.10
N THR A 350 -10.04 -2.92 -21.08
CA THR A 350 -9.96 -4.38 -21.23
C THR A 350 -10.45 -4.78 -22.60
N ALA A 351 -9.85 -5.81 -23.21
CA ALA A 351 -10.35 -6.35 -24.47
C ALA A 351 -11.82 -6.78 -24.30
N ALA A 352 -12.63 -6.62 -25.35
CA ALA A 352 -14.03 -7.02 -25.34
C ALA A 352 -14.14 -8.51 -24.98
N GLY A 353 -14.72 -8.82 -23.82
CA GLY A 353 -14.85 -10.18 -23.27
C GLY A 353 -14.06 -10.48 -22.00
N ALA A 354 -13.15 -9.63 -21.55
CA ALA A 354 -12.55 -9.74 -20.22
C ALA A 354 -13.52 -9.21 -19.16
N ALA A 355 -13.72 -9.97 -18.08
CA ALA A 355 -14.57 -9.53 -16.96
C ALA A 355 -14.04 -8.20 -16.40
N PRO A 356 -14.91 -7.22 -16.11
CA PRO A 356 -14.48 -5.95 -15.56
C PRO A 356 -13.80 -6.19 -14.19
N VAL A 357 -12.59 -5.65 -14.01
CA VAL A 357 -12.00 -5.50 -12.68
C VAL A 357 -12.99 -4.70 -11.85
N LEU A 358 -13.55 -5.29 -10.81
CA LEU A 358 -14.57 -4.71 -9.96
C LEU A 358 -14.08 -3.35 -9.40
N ARG A 359 -14.50 -2.27 -10.06
CA ARG A 359 -14.70 -1.01 -9.36
C ARG A 359 -15.87 -1.25 -8.40
N GLN A 360 -15.68 -1.09 -7.13
CA GLN A 360 -16.84 -0.82 -6.26
C GLN A 360 -17.50 0.45 -6.82
N GLN A 361 -18.55 0.26 -7.60
CA GLN A 361 -19.35 1.36 -8.11
C GLN A 361 -19.94 2.08 -6.90
N VAL A 362 -19.52 3.32 -6.74
CA VAL A 362 -20.32 4.30 -6.01
C VAL A 362 -21.63 4.39 -6.78
N MET A 363 -22.68 3.72 -6.29
CA MET A 363 -24.04 3.95 -6.79
C MET A 363 -24.36 5.41 -6.48
N GLU A 364 -24.41 6.26 -7.52
CA GLU A 364 -25.05 7.56 -7.41
C GLU A 364 -26.53 7.32 -7.06
N PRO A 365 -27.06 7.97 -6.04
CA PRO A 365 -28.49 7.91 -5.77
C PRO A 365 -29.23 8.64 -6.88
N ALA A 366 -30.27 7.96 -7.42
CA ALA A 366 -31.24 8.56 -8.33
C ALA A 366 -32.09 9.64 -7.63
#